data_9e36a352b7f6faa46d124181f19ca6b5
#
_entry.id   9e36a352b7f6faa46d124181f19ca6b5
#
_cell.length_a   1.000
_cell.length_b   1.000
_cell.length_c   1.000
_cell.angle_alpha   90.00
_cell.angle_beta   90.00
_cell.angle_gamma   90.00
#
_symmetry.space_group_name_H-M   'P 1'
#
loop_
_entity.id
_entity.type
_entity.pdbx_description
1 polymer ?
#
loop_
_entity_poly.entity_id
_entity_poly.type
_entity_poly.pdbx_seq_one_letter_code
_entity_poly.pdbx_strand_id
1 'polypeptide(L)'
;MSGNLSHLTLGVLASTRKPDERRLSIHPLHLDRIAPEIRQQLILEEGYGVRFGVADAQLAPLVGRIVPRTQLLAEADVVLLPKPQPEDLAELRDGQVLWGWPHCVQDRAITQLAIDKKLTLIAFEAMNHWASDGGFGLHVFHKNNELAGYCSVLHALALTGSTGVYGRRLSAVVIGFGATARGAVTALNAHGIHDVQVLTNRGVAAVGSPIHSVRIAQFDHDDKAPFRSEVITERGRVPLAPFLAGSDIVVNCTLQDPNAPLTYLHTEDLGAFRPGSLIVDVSCDEGMGFSWAKSTTFAEPMFKVGEHIDYYAVDHSPSYLWNSSSWEISEALLPFLETVVSGPEAWSANETIRRAIEIRDGVVRNPEVLQFQQREPEYPHVPLAG
;
A
#
# COMPACT_ATOMS: atom_id res chain seq x y z
N MET A 1 29.42 31.21 6.50
CA MET A 1 28.55 31.72 5.42
C MET A 1 27.47 30.67 5.21
N SER A 2 26.33 30.84 5.86
CA SER A 2 25.15 29.98 5.61
C SER A 2 24.58 30.38 4.26
N GLY A 3 24.93 29.62 3.22
CA GLY A 3 24.24 29.72 1.95
C GLY A 3 22.73 29.52 2.20
N ASN A 4 21.95 30.50 1.76
CA ASN A 4 20.50 30.42 1.76
C ASN A 4 20.13 29.28 0.78
N LEU A 5 20.05 28.06 1.26
CA LEU A 5 19.54 26.93 0.48
C LEU A 5 18.08 27.27 0.18
N SER A 6 17.82 27.65 -1.07
CA SER A 6 16.45 27.84 -1.54
C SER A 6 15.74 26.50 -1.46
N HIS A 7 14.78 26.37 -0.53
CA HIS A 7 13.95 25.18 -0.45
C HIS A 7 13.12 25.01 -1.73
N LEU A 8 12.91 23.78 -2.13
CA LEU A 8 12.00 23.42 -3.22
C LEU A 8 10.55 23.67 -2.80
N THR A 9 9.72 24.02 -3.75
CA THR A 9 8.28 24.16 -3.54
C THR A 9 7.61 22.76 -3.58
N LEU A 10 6.71 22.50 -2.61
CA LEU A 10 5.98 21.25 -2.48
C LEU A 10 4.49 21.47 -2.81
N GLY A 11 4.07 21.02 -3.98
CA GLY A 11 2.67 20.99 -4.38
C GLY A 11 1.95 19.79 -3.80
N VAL A 12 0.90 20.02 -3.01
CA VAL A 12 0.12 18.95 -2.37
C VAL A 12 -1.26 18.89 -3.00
N LEU A 13 -1.50 17.81 -3.74
CA LEU A 13 -2.74 17.63 -4.48
C LEU A 13 -3.89 17.18 -3.57
N ALA A 14 -5.09 17.69 -3.81
CA ALA A 14 -6.32 17.33 -3.10
C ALA A 14 -6.97 16.07 -3.67
N SER A 15 -6.63 15.71 -4.90
CA SER A 15 -7.24 14.60 -5.62
C SER A 15 -6.27 13.95 -6.60
N THR A 16 -6.52 12.69 -6.90
CA THR A 16 -5.86 11.88 -7.93
C THR A 16 -6.88 11.47 -8.98
N ARG A 17 -6.42 11.00 -10.13
CA ARG A 17 -7.25 10.39 -11.17
C ARG A 17 -7.72 8.97 -10.80
N LYS A 18 -7.18 8.37 -9.73
CA LYS A 18 -7.67 7.08 -9.21
C LYS A 18 -9.11 7.22 -8.70
N PRO A 19 -10.08 6.48 -9.26
CA PRO A 19 -11.45 6.49 -8.77
C PRO A 19 -11.52 6.11 -7.28
N ASP A 20 -12.36 6.81 -6.51
CA ASP A 20 -12.61 6.57 -5.09
C ASP A 20 -11.40 6.72 -4.15
N GLU A 21 -10.26 7.21 -4.64
CA GLU A 21 -9.16 7.61 -3.76
C GLU A 21 -9.53 8.90 -3.03
N ARG A 22 -9.56 8.84 -1.71
CA ARG A 22 -10.04 9.92 -0.86
C ARG A 22 -9.01 10.38 0.17
N ARG A 23 -7.87 9.71 0.27
CA ARG A 23 -6.82 10.04 1.21
C ARG A 23 -6.06 11.28 0.79
N LEU A 24 -5.65 12.07 1.77
CA LEU A 24 -4.71 13.17 1.60
C LEU A 24 -3.34 12.79 2.15
N SER A 25 -2.29 13.34 1.56
CA SER A 25 -0.92 13.13 2.03
C SER A 25 -0.64 13.86 3.34
N ILE A 26 -1.16 15.09 3.49
CA ILE A 26 -1.04 15.88 4.72
C ILE A 26 -2.44 16.10 5.27
N HIS A 27 -2.70 15.63 6.48
CA HIS A 27 -3.99 15.86 7.12
C HIS A 27 -4.13 17.36 7.44
N PRO A 28 -5.27 18.03 7.14
CA PRO A 28 -5.42 19.46 7.35
C PRO A 28 -5.10 19.93 8.78
N LEU A 29 -5.41 19.11 9.79
CA LEU A 29 -5.10 19.40 11.20
C LEU A 29 -3.62 19.22 11.57
N HIS A 30 -2.78 18.76 10.67
CA HIS A 30 -1.34 18.63 10.90
C HIS A 30 -0.52 19.79 10.33
N LEU A 31 -1.13 20.67 9.56
CA LEU A 31 -0.42 21.77 8.93
C LEU A 31 0.28 22.70 9.94
N ASP A 32 -0.32 22.94 11.09
CA ASP A 32 0.24 23.76 12.16
C ASP A 32 1.43 23.10 12.88
N ARG A 33 1.61 21.77 12.72
CA ARG A 33 2.74 21.01 13.27
C ARG A 33 3.99 21.07 12.39
N ILE A 34 3.86 21.55 11.15
CA ILE A 34 4.97 21.75 10.21
C ILE A 34 5.67 23.07 10.55
N ALA A 35 7.00 23.07 10.53
CA ALA A 35 7.78 24.26 10.77
C ALA A 35 7.39 25.40 9.82
N PRO A 36 7.28 26.66 10.28
CA PRO A 36 6.78 27.77 9.47
C PRO A 36 7.53 27.97 8.14
N GLU A 37 8.85 27.81 8.13
CA GLU A 37 9.71 27.92 6.95
C GLU A 37 9.39 26.85 5.90
N ILE A 38 9.01 25.63 6.33
CA ILE A 38 8.61 24.55 5.44
C ILE A 38 7.18 24.79 4.93
N ARG A 39 6.27 25.26 5.81
CA ARG A 39 4.89 25.59 5.42
C ARG A 39 4.81 26.63 4.30
N GLN A 40 5.74 27.58 4.29
CA GLN A 40 5.80 28.59 3.23
C GLN A 40 6.17 28.00 1.86
N GLN A 41 6.74 26.80 1.82
CA GLN A 41 7.03 26.08 0.57
C GLN A 41 5.82 25.24 0.08
N LEU A 42 4.78 25.09 0.90
CA LEU A 42 3.59 24.30 0.53
C LEU A 42 2.68 25.09 -0.40
N ILE A 43 2.33 24.49 -1.52
CA ILE A 43 1.29 24.95 -2.44
C ILE A 43 0.18 23.89 -2.38
N LEU A 44 -0.97 24.21 -1.81
CA LEU A 44 -2.13 23.31 -1.78
C LEU A 44 -3.00 23.50 -3.02
N GLU A 45 -3.59 22.42 -3.50
CA GLU A 45 -4.67 22.48 -4.49
C GLU A 45 -5.93 23.07 -3.85
N GLU A 46 -6.68 23.91 -4.56
CA GLU A 46 -7.96 24.46 -4.11
C GLU A 46 -8.93 23.35 -3.69
N GLY A 47 -9.64 23.57 -2.58
CA GLY A 47 -10.55 22.61 -2.01
C GLY A 47 -9.87 21.50 -1.19
N TYR A 48 -8.58 21.62 -0.88
CA TYR A 48 -7.80 20.59 -0.18
C TYR A 48 -8.48 20.07 1.08
N GLY A 49 -8.99 20.97 1.94
CA GLY A 49 -9.59 20.61 3.23
C GLY A 49 -11.08 20.29 3.19
N VAL A 50 -11.76 20.48 2.07
CA VAL A 50 -13.24 20.46 1.98
C VAL A 50 -13.84 19.16 2.53
N ARG A 51 -13.27 18.01 2.19
CA ARG A 51 -13.74 16.69 2.69
C ARG A 51 -13.63 16.56 4.21
N PHE A 52 -12.71 17.30 4.82
CA PHE A 52 -12.51 17.35 6.28
C PHE A 52 -13.31 18.47 6.97
N GLY A 53 -14.15 19.19 6.22
CA GLY A 53 -14.91 20.33 6.74
C GLY A 53 -14.06 21.59 6.96
N VAL A 54 -12.88 21.68 6.34
CA VAL A 54 -11.96 22.80 6.47
C VAL A 54 -11.92 23.57 5.14
N ALA A 55 -12.32 24.83 5.17
CA ALA A 55 -12.33 25.69 3.99
C ALA A 55 -10.90 26.23 3.67
N ASP A 56 -10.65 26.54 2.42
CA ASP A 56 -9.35 27.11 1.97
C ASP A 56 -8.98 28.39 2.73
N ALA A 57 -9.96 29.22 3.07
CA ALA A 57 -9.74 30.43 3.89
C ALA A 57 -9.14 30.14 5.28
N GLN A 58 -9.38 28.94 5.84
CA GLN A 58 -8.81 28.52 7.12
C GLN A 58 -7.39 27.98 6.94
N LEU A 59 -7.08 27.39 5.77
CA LEU A 59 -5.77 26.84 5.46
C LEU A 59 -4.79 27.88 4.92
N ALA A 60 -5.28 28.91 4.23
CA ALA A 60 -4.45 29.94 3.59
C ALA A 60 -3.43 30.62 4.53
N PRO A 61 -3.74 30.91 5.81
CA PRO A 61 -2.74 31.48 6.74
C PRO A 61 -1.63 30.49 7.14
N LEU A 62 -1.83 29.19 6.90
CA LEU A 62 -0.93 28.12 7.36
C LEU A 62 0.07 27.66 6.30
N VAL A 63 -0.12 28.04 5.02
CA VAL A 63 0.69 27.54 3.90
C VAL A 63 1.16 28.69 3.02
N GLY A 64 2.07 28.43 2.09
CA GLY A 64 2.56 29.44 1.16
C GLY A 64 1.45 29.95 0.25
N ARG A 65 0.71 29.04 -0.40
CA ARG A 65 -0.38 29.37 -1.33
C ARG A 65 -1.41 28.26 -1.45
N ILE A 66 -2.60 28.64 -1.92
CA ILE A 66 -3.66 27.71 -2.36
C ILE A 66 -4.04 28.15 -3.78
N VAL A 67 -3.96 27.25 -4.74
CA VAL A 67 -4.14 27.55 -6.16
C VAL A 67 -4.85 26.40 -6.90
N PRO A 68 -5.44 26.64 -8.07
CA PRO A 68 -5.96 25.55 -8.91
C PRO A 68 -4.89 24.53 -9.28
N ARG A 69 -5.30 23.26 -9.50
CA ARG A 69 -4.41 22.14 -9.84
C ARG A 69 -3.42 22.46 -10.97
N THR A 70 -3.89 23.06 -12.06
CA THR A 70 -3.06 23.40 -13.22
C THR A 70 -1.93 24.37 -12.87
N GLN A 71 -2.23 25.36 -12.03
CA GLN A 71 -1.23 26.30 -11.55
C GLN A 71 -0.26 25.64 -10.58
N LEU A 72 -0.75 24.81 -9.65
CA LEU A 72 0.10 24.04 -8.73
C LEU A 72 1.12 23.21 -9.50
N LEU A 73 0.67 22.43 -10.49
CA LEU A 73 1.54 21.58 -11.31
C LEU A 73 2.56 22.38 -12.13
N ALA A 74 2.19 23.57 -12.58
CA ALA A 74 3.10 24.47 -13.31
C ALA A 74 4.20 25.07 -12.42
N GLU A 75 3.97 25.21 -11.12
CA GLU A 75 4.86 25.94 -10.21
C GLU A 75 5.63 25.06 -9.23
N ALA A 76 5.06 23.91 -8.81
CA ALA A 76 5.69 23.05 -7.82
C ALA A 76 6.94 22.33 -8.37
N ASP A 77 8.00 22.26 -7.57
CA ASP A 77 9.18 21.45 -7.87
C ASP A 77 8.93 19.98 -7.55
N VAL A 78 8.30 19.72 -6.42
CA VAL A 78 7.88 18.37 -5.97
C VAL A 78 6.36 18.32 -5.88
N VAL A 79 5.76 17.29 -6.44
CA VAL A 79 4.32 17.02 -6.36
C VAL A 79 4.08 15.86 -5.41
N LEU A 80 3.30 16.09 -4.37
CA LEU A 80 2.95 15.12 -3.35
C LEU A 80 1.52 14.60 -3.63
N LEU A 81 1.42 13.31 -3.98
CA LEU A 81 0.17 12.65 -4.35
C LEU A 81 0.17 11.19 -3.91
N PRO A 82 -0.77 10.74 -3.02
CA PRO A 82 -0.71 9.40 -2.44
C PRO A 82 -0.77 8.27 -3.47
N LYS A 83 -1.69 8.32 -4.41
CA LYS A 83 -1.95 7.22 -5.37
C LYS A 83 -2.07 7.78 -6.79
N PRO A 84 -0.95 8.13 -7.43
CA PRO A 84 -0.95 8.66 -8.80
C PRO A 84 -1.42 7.60 -9.81
N GLN A 85 -2.02 8.07 -10.90
CA GLN A 85 -2.36 7.29 -12.08
C GLN A 85 -1.52 7.80 -13.27
N PRO A 86 -1.44 7.04 -14.37
CA PRO A 86 -0.75 7.52 -15.57
C PRO A 86 -1.22 8.91 -16.04
N GLU A 87 -2.52 9.20 -15.92
CA GLU A 87 -3.10 10.51 -16.27
C GLU A 87 -2.58 11.64 -15.35
N ASP A 88 -2.33 11.35 -14.07
CA ASP A 88 -1.71 12.32 -13.16
C ASP A 88 -0.26 12.62 -13.57
N LEU A 89 0.51 11.59 -13.97
CA LEU A 89 1.88 11.78 -14.44
C LEU A 89 1.94 12.53 -15.78
N ALA A 90 0.96 12.30 -16.65
CA ALA A 90 0.87 13.00 -17.92
C ALA A 90 0.73 14.53 -17.75
N GLU A 91 0.12 14.99 -16.65
CA GLU A 91 -0.04 16.40 -16.30
C GLU A 91 1.26 17.04 -15.75
N LEU A 92 2.24 16.23 -15.27
CA LEU A 92 3.49 16.75 -14.71
C LEU A 92 4.38 17.37 -15.78
N ARG A 93 5.23 18.33 -15.38
CA ARG A 93 6.27 18.90 -16.25
C ARG A 93 7.45 17.95 -16.39
N ASP A 94 8.18 18.02 -17.48
CA ASP A 94 9.44 17.31 -17.65
C ASP A 94 10.43 17.67 -16.53
N GLY A 95 11.09 16.65 -15.97
CA GLY A 95 12.04 16.80 -14.88
C GLY A 95 11.44 17.03 -13.49
N GLN A 96 10.11 17.04 -13.34
CA GLN A 96 9.44 17.27 -12.07
C GLN A 96 9.59 16.06 -11.12
N VAL A 97 9.47 16.30 -9.83
CA VAL A 97 9.53 15.23 -8.81
C VAL A 97 8.13 14.84 -8.39
N LEU A 98 7.85 13.55 -8.34
CA LEU A 98 6.65 12.99 -7.75
C LEU A 98 7.01 12.23 -6.47
N TRP A 99 6.27 12.48 -5.39
CA TRP A 99 6.38 11.79 -4.12
C TRP A 99 5.04 11.12 -3.78
N GLY A 100 4.97 9.78 -3.81
CA GLY A 100 3.72 9.03 -3.67
C GLY A 100 3.90 7.52 -3.80
N TRP A 101 2.80 6.78 -4.05
CA TRP A 101 2.80 5.34 -4.38
C TRP A 101 2.69 5.13 -5.90
N PRO A 102 3.76 5.29 -6.69
CA PRO A 102 3.72 5.10 -8.14
C PRO A 102 3.68 3.63 -8.58
N HIS A 103 4.04 2.69 -7.69
CA HIS A 103 4.13 1.25 -8.00
C HIS A 103 4.90 0.94 -9.30
N CYS A 104 6.08 1.55 -9.45
CA CYS A 104 6.88 1.48 -10.68
C CYS A 104 7.20 0.06 -11.12
N VAL A 105 7.32 -0.91 -10.21
CA VAL A 105 7.63 -2.30 -10.56
C VAL A 105 6.52 -2.89 -11.42
N GLN A 106 5.27 -2.76 -10.98
CA GLN A 106 4.10 -3.35 -11.64
C GLN A 106 3.52 -2.46 -12.74
N ASP A 107 3.54 -1.14 -12.57
CA ASP A 107 2.90 -0.20 -13.50
C ASP A 107 3.84 0.25 -14.63
N ARG A 108 3.72 -0.42 -15.77
CA ARG A 108 4.52 -0.12 -16.99
C ARG A 108 4.24 1.27 -17.54
N ALA A 109 3.00 1.77 -17.44
CA ALA A 109 2.61 3.05 -17.98
C ALA A 109 3.19 4.21 -17.18
N ILE A 110 3.11 4.13 -15.84
CA ILE A 110 3.75 5.08 -14.93
C ILE A 110 5.27 5.10 -15.16
N THR A 111 5.90 3.93 -15.23
CA THR A 111 7.35 3.82 -15.47
C THR A 111 7.75 4.45 -16.81
N GLN A 112 7.02 4.17 -17.89
CA GLN A 112 7.34 4.74 -19.21
C GLN A 112 7.20 6.26 -19.19
N LEU A 113 6.11 6.81 -18.64
CA LEU A 113 5.92 8.26 -18.51
C LEU A 113 7.05 8.91 -17.71
N ALA A 114 7.48 8.25 -16.62
CA ALA A 114 8.58 8.78 -15.79
C ALA A 114 9.91 8.81 -16.55
N ILE A 115 10.20 7.81 -17.38
CA ILE A 115 11.38 7.77 -18.24
C ILE A 115 11.31 8.86 -19.31
N ASP A 116 10.19 8.95 -20.03
CA ASP A 116 10.01 9.86 -21.16
C ASP A 116 10.07 11.32 -20.72
N LYS A 117 9.43 11.65 -19.61
CA LYS A 117 9.39 13.01 -19.03
C LYS A 117 10.57 13.32 -18.09
N LYS A 118 11.51 12.38 -17.95
CA LYS A 118 12.69 12.52 -17.07
C LYS A 118 12.29 12.85 -15.62
N LEU A 119 11.20 12.25 -15.13
CA LEU A 119 10.74 12.50 -13.76
C LEU A 119 11.69 11.87 -12.73
N THR A 120 11.64 12.41 -11.51
CA THR A 120 12.18 11.74 -10.32
C THR A 120 11.02 11.22 -9.49
N LEU A 121 11.00 9.91 -9.21
CA LEU A 121 9.95 9.28 -8.41
C LEU A 121 10.51 8.86 -7.06
N ILE A 122 9.99 9.46 -5.98
CA ILE A 122 10.25 9.08 -4.59
C ILE A 122 9.06 8.21 -4.15
N ALA A 123 9.28 6.90 -4.08
CA ALA A 123 8.22 5.92 -3.90
C ALA A 123 7.92 5.67 -2.43
N PHE A 124 6.67 5.86 -2.02
CA PHE A 124 6.23 5.58 -0.66
C PHE A 124 6.40 4.10 -0.28
N GLU A 125 6.19 3.18 -1.23
CA GLU A 125 6.37 1.74 -1.05
C GLU A 125 7.80 1.34 -0.72
N ALA A 126 8.78 2.14 -1.10
CA ALA A 126 10.19 1.92 -0.82
C ALA A 126 10.72 2.72 0.40
N MET A 127 9.87 3.54 1.03
CA MET A 127 10.25 4.29 2.23
C MET A 127 10.28 3.39 3.46
N ASN A 128 11.47 3.02 3.88
CA ASN A 128 11.69 2.19 5.05
C ASN A 128 12.62 2.89 6.06
N HIS A 129 12.40 2.64 7.34
CA HIS A 129 13.40 2.85 8.36
C HIS A 129 14.41 1.71 8.28
N TRP A 130 15.68 2.05 8.25
CA TRP A 130 16.78 1.09 8.11
C TRP A 130 17.52 0.95 9.44
N ALA A 131 17.94 -0.27 9.76
CA ALA A 131 18.80 -0.53 10.90
C ALA A 131 20.23 -0.05 10.61
N SER A 132 21.04 0.10 11.65
CA SER A 132 22.42 0.59 11.54
C SER A 132 23.34 -0.29 10.67
N ASP A 133 22.97 -1.55 10.47
CA ASP A 133 23.66 -2.50 9.58
C ASP A 133 23.15 -2.41 8.13
N GLY A 134 22.19 -1.50 7.85
CA GLY A 134 21.56 -1.33 6.55
C GLY A 134 20.43 -2.31 6.26
N GLY A 135 20.08 -3.17 7.21
CA GLY A 135 18.95 -4.09 7.11
C GLY A 135 17.59 -3.38 7.22
N PHE A 136 16.55 -4.03 6.73
CA PHE A 136 15.17 -3.54 6.86
C PHE A 136 14.75 -3.47 8.34
N GLY A 137 14.27 -2.34 8.77
CA GLY A 137 13.71 -2.14 10.10
C GLY A 137 12.18 -2.16 10.09
N LEU A 138 11.58 -1.11 9.60
CA LEU A 138 10.13 -0.93 9.57
C LEU A 138 9.71 -0.07 8.38
N HIS A 139 8.64 -0.43 7.70
CA HIS A 139 8.06 0.41 6.65
C HIS A 139 7.52 1.73 7.25
N VAL A 140 7.83 2.86 6.62
CA VAL A 140 7.39 4.18 7.11
C VAL A 140 5.87 4.24 7.23
N PHE A 141 5.16 3.69 6.26
CA PHE A 141 3.68 3.67 6.25
C PHE A 141 3.07 2.40 6.86
N HIS A 142 3.73 1.78 7.84
CA HIS A 142 3.24 0.55 8.47
C HIS A 142 1.81 0.69 9.03
N LYS A 143 1.41 1.88 9.52
CA LYS A 143 0.05 2.14 9.99
C LYS A 143 -0.99 2.17 8.86
N ASN A 144 -0.63 2.73 7.70
CA ASN A 144 -1.49 2.64 6.51
C ASN A 144 -1.61 1.18 6.03
N ASN A 145 -0.56 0.37 6.17
CA ASN A 145 -0.60 -1.05 5.86
C ASN A 145 -1.48 -1.82 6.86
N GLU A 146 -1.47 -1.47 8.15
CA GLU A 146 -2.44 -1.99 9.12
C GLU A 146 -3.88 -1.63 8.69
N LEU A 147 -4.10 -0.37 8.28
CA LEU A 147 -5.40 0.08 7.78
C LEU A 147 -5.83 -0.68 6.51
N ALA A 148 -4.90 -1.10 5.65
CA ALA A 148 -5.26 -1.91 4.49
C ALA A 148 -5.94 -3.22 4.91
N GLY A 149 -5.36 -3.96 5.84
CA GLY A 149 -5.98 -5.17 6.38
C GLY A 149 -7.29 -4.89 7.13
N TYR A 150 -7.31 -3.84 7.95
CA TYR A 150 -8.49 -3.46 8.72
C TYR A 150 -9.67 -3.09 7.81
N CYS A 151 -9.44 -2.21 6.85
CA CYS A 151 -10.48 -1.72 5.94
C CYS A 151 -11.00 -2.82 5.02
N SER A 152 -10.13 -3.69 4.51
CA SER A 152 -10.54 -4.81 3.65
C SER A 152 -11.48 -5.76 4.37
N VAL A 153 -11.14 -6.16 5.59
CA VAL A 153 -12.00 -7.02 6.41
C VAL A 153 -13.31 -6.31 6.78
N LEU A 154 -13.24 -5.06 7.26
CA LEU A 154 -14.42 -4.27 7.61
C LEU A 154 -15.40 -4.16 6.44
N HIS A 155 -14.90 -3.76 5.28
CA HIS A 155 -15.73 -3.56 4.09
C HIS A 155 -16.30 -4.88 3.56
N ALA A 156 -15.49 -5.94 3.49
CA ALA A 156 -15.94 -7.25 3.05
C ALA A 156 -17.03 -7.84 3.97
N LEU A 157 -16.90 -7.71 5.29
CA LEU A 157 -17.92 -8.13 6.24
C LEU A 157 -19.22 -7.33 6.08
N ALA A 158 -19.13 -6.03 5.85
CA ALA A 158 -20.31 -5.19 5.60
C ALA A 158 -21.03 -5.60 4.32
N LEU A 159 -20.29 -5.89 3.25
CA LEU A 159 -20.86 -6.32 1.95
C LEU A 159 -21.52 -7.70 2.03
N THR A 160 -20.96 -8.62 2.79
CA THR A 160 -21.55 -9.96 3.00
C THR A 160 -22.63 -9.98 4.08
N GLY A 161 -22.90 -8.83 4.74
CA GLY A 161 -23.86 -8.73 5.82
C GLY A 161 -23.51 -9.58 7.04
N SER A 162 -22.20 -9.79 7.32
CA SER A 162 -21.71 -10.73 8.31
C SER A 162 -21.06 -10.05 9.50
N THR A 163 -21.25 -10.63 10.70
CA THR A 163 -20.56 -10.25 11.93
C THR A 163 -20.43 -11.46 12.84
N GLY A 164 -19.41 -11.49 13.69
CA GLY A 164 -19.25 -12.56 14.69
C GLY A 164 -20.10 -12.38 15.94
N VAL A 165 -20.77 -11.21 16.13
CA VAL A 165 -21.58 -10.90 17.33
C VAL A 165 -22.99 -11.48 17.19
N TYR A 166 -23.54 -11.51 15.98
CA TYR A 166 -24.88 -12.00 15.69
C TYR A 166 -24.83 -13.14 14.69
N GLY A 167 -25.77 -14.08 14.79
CA GLY A 167 -25.85 -15.25 13.91
C GLY A 167 -24.97 -16.41 14.42
N ARG A 168 -24.46 -17.20 13.48
CA ARG A 168 -23.54 -18.28 13.83
C ARG A 168 -22.14 -17.75 14.12
N ARG A 169 -21.40 -18.48 14.93
CA ARG A 169 -19.97 -18.17 15.13
C ARG A 169 -19.19 -18.38 13.84
N LEU A 170 -18.32 -17.43 13.54
CA LEU A 170 -17.44 -17.45 12.37
C LEU A 170 -16.01 -17.75 12.82
N SER A 171 -15.27 -18.47 11.96
CA SER A 171 -13.85 -18.71 12.10
C SER A 171 -13.09 -18.05 10.94
N ALA A 172 -11.86 -17.63 11.20
CA ALA A 172 -11.03 -16.97 10.20
C ALA A 172 -9.59 -17.50 10.21
N VAL A 173 -8.99 -17.54 9.02
CA VAL A 173 -7.55 -17.75 8.85
C VAL A 173 -6.95 -16.51 8.17
N VAL A 174 -5.88 -15.98 8.74
CA VAL A 174 -5.13 -14.85 8.18
C VAL A 174 -3.75 -15.35 7.75
N ILE A 175 -3.42 -15.24 6.48
CA ILE A 175 -2.13 -15.63 5.91
C ILE A 175 -1.19 -14.42 5.94
N GLY A 176 -0.06 -14.54 6.64
CA GLY A 176 0.89 -13.45 6.85
C GLY A 176 0.97 -13.00 8.30
N PHE A 177 2.06 -12.30 8.66
CA PHE A 177 2.32 -11.84 10.02
C PHE A 177 2.80 -10.37 10.10
N GLY A 178 2.65 -9.63 9.00
CA GLY A 178 3.05 -8.22 8.91
C GLY A 178 2.01 -7.24 9.44
N ALA A 179 2.21 -5.96 9.14
CA ALA A 179 1.30 -4.88 9.52
C ALA A 179 -0.12 -5.11 9.00
N THR A 180 -0.25 -5.51 7.74
CA THR A 180 -1.55 -5.80 7.11
C THR A 180 -2.32 -6.90 7.85
N ALA A 181 -1.64 -7.99 8.22
CA ALA A 181 -2.26 -9.07 8.99
C ALA A 181 -2.72 -8.60 10.39
N ARG A 182 -1.96 -7.71 11.04
CA ARG A 182 -2.36 -7.10 12.33
C ARG A 182 -3.65 -6.30 12.19
N GLY A 183 -3.75 -5.51 11.13
CA GLY A 183 -4.97 -4.76 10.84
C GLY A 183 -6.18 -5.68 10.57
N ALA A 184 -5.99 -6.72 9.78
CA ALA A 184 -7.04 -7.71 9.50
C ALA A 184 -7.53 -8.42 10.79
N VAL A 185 -6.61 -8.88 11.64
CA VAL A 185 -6.95 -9.49 12.94
C VAL A 185 -7.68 -8.49 13.85
N THR A 186 -7.23 -7.25 13.88
CA THR A 186 -7.89 -6.19 14.68
C THR A 186 -9.33 -5.99 14.23
N ALA A 187 -9.59 -5.95 12.92
CA ALA A 187 -10.94 -5.83 12.37
C ALA A 187 -11.81 -7.05 12.68
N LEU A 188 -11.28 -8.28 12.50
CA LEU A 188 -11.99 -9.51 12.84
C LEU A 188 -12.43 -9.51 14.30
N ASN A 189 -11.51 -9.23 15.23
CA ASN A 189 -11.79 -9.16 16.66
C ASN A 189 -12.80 -8.06 17.00
N ALA A 190 -12.67 -6.87 16.41
CA ALA A 190 -13.60 -5.75 16.63
C ALA A 190 -15.02 -6.08 16.18
N HIS A 191 -15.17 -6.99 15.20
CA HIS A 191 -16.48 -7.47 14.72
C HIS A 191 -16.93 -8.77 15.36
N GLY A 192 -16.31 -9.19 16.49
CA GLY A 192 -16.72 -10.37 17.27
C GLY A 192 -16.26 -11.71 16.70
N ILE A 193 -15.36 -11.71 15.73
CA ILE A 193 -14.78 -12.95 15.17
C ILE A 193 -13.48 -13.21 15.93
N HIS A 194 -13.54 -14.08 16.94
CA HIS A 194 -12.42 -14.36 17.84
C HIS A 194 -11.77 -15.73 17.59
N ASP A 195 -12.39 -16.59 16.80
CA ASP A 195 -11.75 -17.83 16.35
C ASP A 195 -10.89 -17.54 15.13
N VAL A 196 -9.72 -16.95 15.41
CA VAL A 196 -8.76 -16.48 14.39
C VAL A 196 -7.47 -17.27 14.49
N GLN A 197 -7.03 -17.81 13.37
CA GLN A 197 -5.72 -18.43 13.19
C GLN A 197 -4.86 -17.58 12.24
N VAL A 198 -3.61 -17.35 12.62
CA VAL A 198 -2.64 -16.63 11.77
C VAL A 198 -1.60 -17.63 11.28
N LEU A 199 -1.41 -17.69 9.98
CA LEU A 199 -0.40 -18.53 9.34
C LEU A 199 0.84 -17.70 9.00
N THR A 200 2.00 -18.22 9.37
CA THR A 200 3.31 -17.64 9.03
C THR A 200 4.25 -18.71 8.53
N ASN A 201 5.07 -18.40 7.54
CA ASN A 201 6.17 -19.24 7.09
C ASN A 201 7.43 -19.11 7.98
N ARG A 202 7.42 -18.17 8.93
CA ARG A 202 8.48 -18.01 9.92
C ARG A 202 8.23 -18.97 11.08
N GLY A 203 9.31 -19.47 11.70
CA GLY A 203 9.17 -20.20 12.96
C GLY A 203 8.42 -19.36 14.00
N VAL A 204 7.46 -19.94 14.71
CA VAL A 204 6.64 -19.23 15.70
C VAL A 204 7.52 -18.55 16.76
N ALA A 205 8.65 -19.15 17.13
CA ALA A 205 9.63 -18.56 18.04
C ALA A 205 10.37 -17.34 17.46
N ALA A 206 10.38 -17.15 16.14
CA ALA A 206 11.04 -16.02 15.46
C ALA A 206 10.13 -14.79 15.35
N VAL A 207 8.90 -14.89 15.84
CA VAL A 207 7.93 -13.80 15.79
C VAL A 207 8.14 -12.86 16.97
N GLY A 208 8.85 -11.77 16.74
CA GLY A 208 9.28 -10.83 17.78
C GLY A 208 8.18 -9.97 18.42
N SER A 209 6.97 -9.96 17.86
CA SER A 209 5.84 -9.18 18.38
C SER A 209 4.54 -9.91 18.13
N PRO A 210 4.01 -10.64 19.12
CA PRO A 210 2.80 -11.44 18.96
C PRO A 210 1.59 -10.58 18.60
N ILE A 211 0.67 -11.13 17.82
CA ILE A 211 -0.67 -10.59 17.63
C ILE A 211 -1.53 -11.17 18.76
N HIS A 212 -2.21 -10.30 19.51
CA HIS A 212 -3.05 -10.74 20.62
C HIS A 212 -4.33 -11.43 20.15
N SER A 213 -4.84 -12.35 20.97
CA SER A 213 -6.14 -13.02 20.76
C SER A 213 -6.21 -13.85 19.48
N VAL A 214 -5.10 -14.48 19.08
CA VAL A 214 -5.04 -15.39 17.93
C VAL A 214 -4.22 -16.62 18.24
N ARG A 215 -4.46 -17.71 17.52
CA ARG A 215 -3.57 -18.86 17.44
C ARG A 215 -2.64 -18.65 16.25
N ILE A 216 -1.36 -18.91 16.47
CA ILE A 216 -0.33 -18.80 15.41
C ILE A 216 0.07 -20.22 15.03
N ALA A 217 0.05 -20.50 13.74
CA ALA A 217 0.55 -21.74 13.20
C ALA A 217 1.58 -21.47 12.10
N GLN A 218 2.57 -22.34 12.02
CA GLN A 218 3.53 -22.30 10.94
C GLN A 218 2.99 -23.07 9.74
N PHE A 219 3.23 -22.57 8.54
CA PHE A 219 3.05 -23.35 7.33
C PHE A 219 4.36 -23.42 6.53
N ASP A 220 4.57 -24.54 5.91
CA ASP A 220 5.65 -24.76 4.95
C ASP A 220 5.05 -24.62 3.56
N HIS A 221 5.66 -23.78 2.76
CA HIS A 221 5.27 -23.60 1.37
C HIS A 221 6.36 -24.17 0.47
N ASP A 222 5.98 -25.02 -0.46
CA ASP A 222 6.88 -25.55 -1.48
C ASP A 222 6.69 -24.75 -2.78
N ASP A 223 7.62 -23.86 -3.09
CA ASP A 223 7.59 -23.00 -4.28
C ASP A 223 7.56 -23.81 -5.59
N LYS A 224 8.08 -25.04 -5.57
CA LYS A 224 8.12 -25.92 -6.74
C LYS A 224 6.90 -26.84 -6.87
N ALA A 225 6.15 -27.00 -5.78
CA ALA A 225 5.01 -27.88 -5.70
C ALA A 225 3.97 -27.31 -4.70
N PRO A 226 3.21 -26.27 -5.08
CA PRO A 226 2.26 -25.59 -4.19
C PRO A 226 1.25 -26.54 -3.52
N PHE A 227 0.89 -27.63 -4.20
CA PHE A 227 0.01 -28.69 -3.65
C PHE A 227 0.61 -29.46 -2.46
N ARG A 228 1.91 -29.29 -2.19
CA ARG A 228 2.60 -29.85 -1.01
C ARG A 228 2.68 -28.87 0.16
N SER A 229 2.12 -27.67 0.03
CA SER A 229 2.08 -26.73 1.13
C SER A 229 1.24 -27.25 2.27
N GLU A 230 1.78 -27.25 3.49
CA GLU A 230 1.21 -27.88 4.67
C GLU A 230 1.24 -26.94 5.87
N VAL A 231 0.19 -27.00 6.68
CA VAL A 231 0.14 -26.29 7.97
C VAL A 231 0.59 -27.25 9.08
N ILE A 232 1.48 -26.79 9.92
CA ILE A 232 1.97 -27.51 11.08
C ILE A 232 1.00 -27.27 12.24
N THR A 233 0.26 -28.28 12.62
CA THR A 233 -0.70 -28.24 13.72
C THR A 233 -0.23 -29.12 14.88
N GLU A 234 -0.87 -28.99 16.05
CA GLU A 234 -0.64 -29.87 17.20
C GLU A 234 -0.93 -31.35 16.88
N ARG A 235 -1.78 -31.63 15.89
CA ARG A 235 -2.15 -32.97 15.45
C ARG A 235 -1.30 -33.50 14.29
N GLY A 236 -0.29 -32.77 13.88
CA GLY A 236 0.57 -33.09 12.76
C GLY A 236 0.41 -32.12 11.58
N ARG A 237 0.94 -32.52 10.43
CA ARG A 237 0.89 -31.73 9.19
C ARG A 237 -0.45 -31.94 8.47
N VAL A 238 -1.05 -30.85 8.02
CA VAL A 238 -2.33 -30.85 7.30
C VAL A 238 -2.12 -30.07 6.00
N PRO A 239 -2.58 -30.57 4.84
CA PRO A 239 -2.51 -29.83 3.58
C PRO A 239 -3.16 -28.45 3.69
N LEU A 240 -2.53 -27.43 3.06
CA LEU A 240 -2.92 -26.03 3.20
C LEU A 240 -4.35 -25.76 2.69
N ALA A 241 -4.70 -26.21 1.48
CA ALA A 241 -6.00 -25.91 0.89
C ALA A 241 -7.18 -26.47 1.71
N PRO A 242 -7.21 -27.76 2.15
CA PRO A 242 -8.25 -28.26 3.05
C PRO A 242 -8.27 -27.53 4.41
N PHE A 243 -7.12 -27.09 4.91
CA PHE A 243 -7.05 -26.32 6.15
C PHE A 243 -7.74 -24.95 6.00
N LEU A 244 -7.45 -24.22 4.92
CA LEU A 244 -8.09 -22.94 4.62
C LEU A 244 -9.60 -23.09 4.42
N ALA A 245 -10.03 -24.14 3.69
CA ALA A 245 -11.44 -24.43 3.45
C ALA A 245 -12.23 -24.79 4.72
N GLY A 246 -11.54 -25.16 5.79
CA GLY A 246 -12.13 -25.40 7.12
C GLY A 246 -12.65 -24.14 7.81
N SER A 247 -12.27 -22.95 7.36
CA SER A 247 -12.65 -21.67 7.92
C SER A 247 -13.72 -20.97 7.08
N ASP A 248 -14.46 -20.05 7.71
CA ASP A 248 -15.49 -19.26 7.04
C ASP A 248 -14.89 -18.09 6.25
N ILE A 249 -13.76 -17.58 6.74
CA ILE A 249 -13.08 -16.39 6.20
C ILE A 249 -11.59 -16.71 6.03
N VAL A 250 -11.06 -16.45 4.85
CA VAL A 250 -9.62 -16.47 4.56
C VAL A 250 -9.17 -15.05 4.21
N VAL A 251 -8.15 -14.55 4.90
CA VAL A 251 -7.58 -13.22 4.62
C VAL A 251 -6.13 -13.37 4.18
N ASN A 252 -5.82 -12.98 2.96
CA ASN A 252 -4.44 -12.94 2.45
C ASN A 252 -3.80 -11.59 2.71
N CYS A 253 -2.71 -11.59 3.48
CA CYS A 253 -1.95 -10.40 3.89
C CYS A 253 -0.45 -10.53 3.60
N THR A 254 -0.08 -11.35 2.62
CA THR A 254 1.33 -11.60 2.29
C THR A 254 1.81 -10.68 1.19
N LEU A 255 2.90 -9.95 1.44
CA LEU A 255 3.65 -9.32 0.37
C LEU A 255 4.47 -10.42 -0.31
N GLN A 256 4.31 -10.57 -1.62
CA GLN A 256 5.00 -11.57 -2.40
C GLN A 256 6.05 -10.95 -3.32
N ASP A 257 7.06 -11.76 -3.67
CA ASP A 257 7.99 -11.42 -4.73
C ASP A 257 7.30 -11.63 -6.09
N PRO A 258 7.11 -10.59 -6.89
CA PRO A 258 6.46 -10.74 -8.20
C PRO A 258 7.24 -11.62 -9.18
N ASN A 259 8.54 -11.86 -8.94
CA ASN A 259 9.36 -12.76 -9.74
C ASN A 259 9.25 -14.24 -9.31
N ALA A 260 8.68 -14.51 -8.13
CA ALA A 260 8.49 -15.85 -7.56
C ALA A 260 7.15 -15.93 -6.82
N PRO A 261 6.01 -15.74 -7.49
CA PRO A 261 4.70 -15.69 -6.83
C PRO A 261 4.29 -17.05 -6.27
N LEU A 262 3.74 -17.04 -5.07
CA LEU A 262 3.20 -18.22 -4.40
C LEU A 262 1.69 -18.28 -4.65
N THR A 263 1.18 -19.48 -4.95
CA THR A 263 -0.26 -19.73 -5.06
C THR A 263 -0.71 -20.64 -3.92
N TYR A 264 -1.58 -20.15 -3.05
CA TYR A 264 -2.11 -20.88 -1.90
C TYR A 264 -3.30 -21.75 -2.27
N LEU A 265 -4.13 -21.29 -3.22
CA LEU A 265 -5.33 -21.96 -3.69
C LEU A 265 -5.44 -21.90 -5.20
N HIS A 266 -5.85 -23.01 -5.78
CA HIS A 266 -6.23 -23.13 -7.18
C HIS A 266 -7.75 -23.29 -7.33
N THR A 267 -8.26 -23.13 -8.55
CA THR A 267 -9.69 -23.28 -8.84
C THR A 267 -10.22 -24.67 -8.47
N GLU A 268 -9.37 -25.69 -8.52
CA GLU A 268 -9.70 -27.07 -8.15
C GLU A 268 -9.97 -27.25 -6.65
N ASP A 269 -9.43 -26.36 -5.81
CA ASP A 269 -9.58 -26.42 -4.36
C ASP A 269 -10.94 -25.88 -3.88
N LEU A 270 -11.66 -25.13 -4.73
CA LEU A 270 -12.89 -24.43 -4.37
C LEU A 270 -14.00 -25.38 -3.89
N GLY A 271 -14.04 -26.61 -4.39
CA GLY A 271 -15.04 -27.61 -3.99
C GLY A 271 -14.99 -28.01 -2.51
N ALA A 272 -13.89 -27.72 -1.82
CA ALA A 272 -13.75 -27.99 -0.38
C ALA A 272 -14.36 -26.87 0.50
N PHE A 273 -14.63 -25.69 -0.05
CA PHE A 273 -15.15 -24.55 0.68
C PHE A 273 -16.67 -24.62 0.87
N ARG A 274 -17.14 -24.10 1.99
CA ARG A 274 -18.57 -24.03 2.28
C ARG A 274 -19.24 -22.92 1.46
N PRO A 275 -20.52 -23.08 1.11
CA PRO A 275 -21.30 -21.99 0.56
C PRO A 275 -21.27 -20.74 1.47
N GLY A 276 -21.00 -19.57 0.89
CA GLY A 276 -20.89 -18.32 1.61
C GLY A 276 -19.54 -18.11 2.32
N SER A 277 -18.51 -18.91 2.00
CA SER A 277 -17.14 -18.61 2.41
C SER A 277 -16.68 -17.30 1.80
N LEU A 278 -15.87 -16.54 2.55
CA LEU A 278 -15.33 -15.24 2.16
C LEU A 278 -13.81 -15.31 2.05
N ILE A 279 -13.27 -14.88 0.92
CA ILE A 279 -11.84 -14.67 0.73
C ILE A 279 -11.61 -13.17 0.61
N VAL A 280 -10.80 -12.61 1.51
CA VAL A 280 -10.36 -11.21 1.51
C VAL A 280 -8.90 -11.17 1.09
N ASP A 281 -8.64 -10.76 -0.14
CA ASP A 281 -7.29 -10.64 -0.66
C ASP A 281 -6.81 -9.19 -0.54
N VAL A 282 -6.04 -8.91 0.53
CA VAL A 282 -5.52 -7.55 0.78
C VAL A 282 -4.30 -7.27 -0.09
N SER A 283 -3.56 -8.31 -0.47
CA SER A 283 -2.41 -8.20 -1.37
C SER A 283 -2.85 -7.90 -2.80
N CYS A 284 -3.92 -8.52 -3.25
CA CYS A 284 -4.67 -8.31 -4.51
C CYS A 284 -3.82 -8.22 -5.80
N ASP A 285 -2.60 -8.73 -5.79
CA ASP A 285 -1.72 -8.77 -6.96
C ASP A 285 -2.16 -9.88 -7.91
N GLU A 286 -2.22 -9.57 -9.21
CA GLU A 286 -2.69 -10.50 -10.23
C GLU A 286 -1.82 -11.76 -10.27
N GLY A 287 -2.49 -12.93 -10.19
CA GLY A 287 -1.83 -14.23 -10.22
C GLY A 287 -1.03 -14.60 -8.96
N MET A 288 -1.13 -13.82 -7.86
CA MET A 288 -0.42 -14.09 -6.62
C MET A 288 -1.40 -14.49 -5.51
N GLY A 289 -1.04 -15.48 -4.72
CA GLY A 289 -1.88 -15.99 -3.63
C GLY A 289 -3.00 -16.91 -4.08
N PHE A 290 -3.73 -16.55 -5.10
CA PHE A 290 -4.85 -17.33 -5.66
C PHE A 290 -4.76 -17.35 -7.20
N SER A 291 -5.08 -18.49 -7.82
CA SER A 291 -5.01 -18.62 -9.29
C SER A 291 -5.96 -17.67 -10.05
N TRP A 292 -6.97 -17.14 -9.37
CA TRP A 292 -7.94 -16.15 -9.88
C TRP A 292 -7.68 -14.73 -9.37
N ALA A 293 -6.58 -14.49 -8.65
CA ALA A 293 -6.30 -13.20 -8.02
C ALA A 293 -6.29 -12.08 -9.06
N LYS A 294 -7.07 -11.07 -8.79
CA LYS A 294 -7.09 -9.78 -9.49
C LYS A 294 -7.69 -8.71 -8.60
N SER A 295 -7.21 -7.50 -8.73
CA SER A 295 -7.74 -6.36 -7.98
C SER A 295 -9.17 -6.03 -8.39
N THR A 296 -9.93 -5.48 -7.44
CA THR A 296 -11.28 -4.95 -7.61
C THR A 296 -11.33 -3.47 -7.26
N THR A 297 -12.48 -2.84 -7.45
CA THR A 297 -12.71 -1.42 -7.17
C THR A 297 -13.77 -1.23 -6.10
N PHE A 298 -13.96 -0.02 -5.57
CA PHE A 298 -15.07 0.25 -4.67
C PHE A 298 -16.45 0.18 -5.36
N ALA A 299 -16.50 0.41 -6.67
CA ALA A 299 -17.74 0.28 -7.45
C ALA A 299 -18.14 -1.20 -7.61
N GLU A 300 -17.16 -2.08 -7.80
CA GLU A 300 -17.35 -3.53 -7.92
C GLU A 300 -16.35 -4.23 -6.97
N PRO A 301 -16.62 -4.23 -5.64
CA PRO A 301 -15.62 -4.60 -4.64
C PRO A 301 -15.40 -6.10 -4.51
N MET A 302 -16.33 -6.91 -5.03
CA MET A 302 -16.33 -8.37 -4.89
C MET A 302 -16.81 -9.03 -6.16
N PHE A 303 -16.35 -10.27 -6.36
CA PHE A 303 -16.94 -11.18 -7.36
C PHE A 303 -17.00 -12.59 -6.80
N LYS A 304 -17.81 -13.45 -7.44
CA LYS A 304 -17.89 -14.86 -7.08
C LYS A 304 -16.76 -15.65 -7.70
N VAL A 305 -16.13 -16.50 -6.90
CA VAL A 305 -15.19 -17.51 -7.36
C VAL A 305 -15.85 -18.88 -7.21
N GLY A 306 -15.85 -19.66 -8.29
CA GLY A 306 -16.73 -20.80 -8.38
C GLY A 306 -18.20 -20.36 -8.29
N GLU A 307 -19.05 -21.16 -7.66
CA GLU A 307 -20.48 -20.86 -7.58
C GLU A 307 -20.89 -20.11 -6.29
N HIS A 308 -20.06 -20.13 -5.23
CA HIS A 308 -20.55 -19.79 -3.89
C HIS A 308 -19.54 -19.11 -2.96
N ILE A 309 -18.34 -18.76 -3.42
CA ILE A 309 -17.32 -18.09 -2.62
C ILE A 309 -17.27 -16.62 -3.01
N ASP A 310 -17.33 -15.73 -2.02
CA ASP A 310 -17.14 -14.31 -2.20
C ASP A 310 -15.64 -13.97 -2.16
N TYR A 311 -15.14 -13.27 -3.18
CA TYR A 311 -13.77 -12.80 -3.25
C TYR A 311 -13.72 -11.28 -3.29
N TYR A 312 -13.06 -10.68 -2.31
CA TYR A 312 -12.85 -9.25 -2.13
C TYR A 312 -11.38 -8.90 -2.34
N ALA A 313 -11.08 -7.86 -3.15
CA ALA A 313 -9.70 -7.48 -3.45
C ALA A 313 -9.53 -6.00 -3.85
N VAL A 314 -10.16 -5.07 -3.13
CA VAL A 314 -10.02 -3.63 -3.44
C VAL A 314 -8.59 -3.16 -3.17
N ASP A 315 -7.88 -2.70 -4.21
CA ASP A 315 -6.44 -2.40 -4.22
C ASP A 315 -6.02 -1.14 -3.42
N HIS A 316 -6.98 -0.31 -3.03
CA HIS A 316 -6.74 0.89 -2.20
C HIS A 316 -7.72 0.96 -1.02
N SER A 317 -7.96 -0.18 -0.40
CA SER A 317 -8.92 -0.34 0.71
C SER A 317 -8.76 0.67 1.87
N PRO A 318 -7.57 1.22 2.23
CA PRO A 318 -7.49 2.29 3.23
C PRO A 318 -8.30 3.54 2.91
N SER A 319 -8.66 3.77 1.63
CA SER A 319 -9.54 4.86 1.22
C SER A 319 -10.97 4.73 1.78
N TYR A 320 -11.37 3.54 2.23
CA TYR A 320 -12.63 3.30 2.94
C TYR A 320 -12.71 4.10 4.26
N LEU A 321 -11.61 4.15 5.01
CA LEU A 321 -11.45 4.98 6.21
C LEU A 321 -10.51 6.16 5.92
N TRP A 322 -10.81 6.91 4.87
CA TRP A 322 -9.95 7.96 4.29
C TRP A 322 -9.45 8.99 5.32
N ASN A 323 -10.24 9.35 6.33
CA ASN A 323 -9.86 10.32 7.35
C ASN A 323 -8.73 9.75 8.24
N SER A 324 -8.93 8.56 8.83
CA SER A 324 -7.90 7.88 9.63
C SER A 324 -6.67 7.56 8.80
N SER A 325 -6.85 7.14 7.55
CA SER A 325 -5.73 6.86 6.65
C SER A 325 -4.92 8.11 6.30
N SER A 326 -5.59 9.24 6.05
CA SER A 326 -4.91 10.52 5.83
C SER A 326 -4.13 10.97 7.08
N TRP A 327 -4.69 10.73 8.27
CA TRP A 327 -4.00 10.99 9.52
C TRP A 327 -2.68 10.20 9.62
N GLU A 328 -2.75 8.89 9.45
CA GLU A 328 -1.57 8.01 9.57
C GLU A 328 -0.54 8.24 8.45
N ILE A 329 -0.98 8.55 7.22
CA ILE A 329 -0.08 8.93 6.13
C ILE A 329 0.64 10.23 6.48
N SER A 330 -0.09 11.22 6.95
CA SER A 330 0.46 12.51 7.33
C SER A 330 1.46 12.39 8.49
N GLU A 331 1.13 11.65 9.56
CA GLU A 331 2.08 11.36 10.65
C GLU A 331 3.38 10.75 10.13
N ALA A 332 3.27 9.82 9.19
CA ALA A 332 4.43 9.16 8.60
C ALA A 332 5.29 10.09 7.74
N LEU A 333 4.69 11.09 7.09
CA LEU A 333 5.38 12.01 6.18
C LEU A 333 6.02 13.22 6.87
N LEU A 334 5.43 13.71 7.96
CA LEU A 334 5.91 14.91 8.65
C LEU A 334 7.43 14.91 8.90
N PRO A 335 8.08 13.81 9.35
CA PRO A 335 9.52 13.78 9.60
C PRO A 335 10.39 13.95 8.36
N PHE A 336 9.84 13.75 7.16
CA PHE A 336 10.58 13.77 5.90
C PHE A 336 10.35 15.03 5.07
N LEU A 337 9.40 15.90 5.44
CA LEU A 337 9.06 17.09 4.67
C LEU A 337 10.27 18.01 4.47
N GLU A 338 10.99 18.32 5.55
CA GLU A 338 12.19 19.16 5.48
C GLU A 338 13.24 18.54 4.55
N THR A 339 13.50 17.25 4.68
CA THR A 339 14.46 16.53 3.81
C THR A 339 14.07 16.66 2.34
N VAL A 340 12.78 16.48 2.03
CA VAL A 340 12.32 16.48 0.63
C VAL A 340 12.39 17.88 0.03
N VAL A 341 11.96 18.93 0.75
CA VAL A 341 12.02 20.29 0.25
C VAL A 341 13.44 20.86 0.23
N SER A 342 14.38 20.28 0.98
CA SER A 342 15.80 20.69 0.94
C SER A 342 16.55 20.20 -0.30
N GLY A 343 15.95 19.32 -1.10
CA GLY A 343 16.44 18.97 -2.43
C GLY A 343 17.47 17.83 -2.46
N PRO A 344 18.11 17.62 -3.63
CA PRO A 344 18.86 16.40 -3.97
C PRO A 344 20.04 16.06 -3.03
N GLU A 345 20.70 17.05 -2.43
CA GLU A 345 21.78 16.82 -1.48
C GLU A 345 21.23 16.19 -0.17
N ALA A 346 20.13 16.74 0.34
CA ALA A 346 19.44 16.21 1.51
C ALA A 346 18.85 14.81 1.25
N TRP A 347 18.31 14.58 0.06
CA TRP A 347 17.83 13.24 -0.33
C TRP A 347 18.94 12.20 -0.30
N SER A 348 20.12 12.58 -0.79
CA SER A 348 21.28 11.68 -0.83
C SER A 348 21.81 11.37 0.57
N ALA A 349 21.69 12.31 1.51
CA ALA A 349 22.13 12.16 2.91
C ALA A 349 21.12 11.37 3.77
N ASN A 350 19.84 11.37 3.42
CA ASN A 350 18.80 10.63 4.14
C ASN A 350 18.60 9.24 3.54
N GLU A 351 18.91 8.19 4.29
CA GLU A 351 18.87 6.82 3.77
C GLU A 351 17.47 6.36 3.32
N THR A 352 16.42 6.75 4.05
CA THR A 352 15.04 6.43 3.69
C THR A 352 14.67 7.06 2.35
N ILE A 353 14.90 8.35 2.17
CA ILE A 353 14.58 9.05 0.90
C ILE A 353 15.49 8.57 -0.22
N ARG A 354 16.79 8.43 0.03
CA ARG A 354 17.76 7.97 -0.97
C ARG A 354 17.40 6.62 -1.58
N ARG A 355 16.99 5.66 -0.73
CA ARG A 355 16.59 4.31 -1.19
C ARG A 355 15.17 4.28 -1.77
N ALA A 356 14.34 5.27 -1.46
CA ALA A 356 13.00 5.40 -2.01
C ALA A 356 12.97 6.03 -3.42
N ILE A 357 14.08 6.55 -3.93
CA ILE A 357 14.16 7.06 -5.30
C ILE A 357 14.27 5.88 -6.26
N GLU A 358 13.15 5.47 -6.84
CA GLU A 358 13.10 4.38 -7.81
C GLU A 358 13.51 4.78 -9.22
N ILE A 359 13.16 6.01 -9.61
CA ILE A 359 13.55 6.61 -10.89
C ILE A 359 14.11 8.01 -10.58
N ARG A 360 15.25 8.39 -11.15
CA ARG A 360 15.85 9.71 -10.99
C ARG A 360 16.18 10.29 -12.36
N ASP A 361 15.59 11.45 -12.67
CA ASP A 361 15.78 12.14 -13.95
C ASP A 361 15.51 11.22 -15.17
N GLY A 362 14.49 10.36 -15.05
CA GLY A 362 14.13 9.35 -16.03
C GLY A 362 14.96 8.07 -15.98
N VAL A 363 16.05 8.04 -15.21
CA VAL A 363 16.91 6.85 -15.10
C VAL A 363 16.41 5.95 -13.99
N VAL A 364 16.07 4.70 -14.32
CA VAL A 364 15.61 3.69 -13.36
C VAL A 364 16.75 3.33 -12.39
N ARG A 365 16.48 3.43 -11.10
CA ARG A 365 17.41 3.12 -10.00
C ARG A 365 17.09 1.81 -9.30
N ASN A 366 15.83 1.42 -9.28
CA ASN A 366 15.40 0.14 -8.74
C ASN A 366 15.56 -0.97 -9.80
N PRO A 367 16.48 -1.93 -9.63
CA PRO A 367 16.70 -3.00 -10.62
C PRO A 367 15.49 -3.93 -10.78
N GLU A 368 14.60 -4.02 -9.79
CA GLU A 368 13.39 -4.84 -9.87
C GLU A 368 12.44 -4.34 -10.96
N VAL A 369 12.39 -3.01 -11.19
CA VAL A 369 11.63 -2.41 -12.30
C VAL A 369 12.12 -2.94 -13.65
N LEU A 370 13.44 -2.96 -13.84
CA LEU A 370 14.05 -3.42 -15.08
C LEU A 370 13.79 -4.92 -15.30
N GLN A 371 13.97 -5.70 -14.23
CA GLN A 371 13.79 -7.16 -14.30
C GLN A 371 12.33 -7.53 -14.56
N PHE A 372 11.40 -7.00 -13.76
CA PHE A 372 9.97 -7.34 -13.86
C PHE A 372 9.37 -6.88 -15.20
N GLN A 373 9.76 -5.69 -15.66
CA GLN A 373 9.24 -5.13 -16.90
C GLN A 373 10.02 -5.58 -18.14
N GLN A 374 11.09 -6.37 -17.97
CA GLN A 374 11.96 -6.82 -19.05
C GLN A 374 12.50 -5.65 -19.88
N ARG A 375 13.22 -4.74 -19.23
CA ARG A 375 13.80 -3.54 -19.84
C ARG A 375 15.32 -3.62 -19.90
N GLU A 376 15.91 -2.93 -20.89
CA GLU A 376 17.35 -2.74 -20.97
C GLU A 376 17.86 -1.96 -19.76
N PRO A 377 19.04 -2.32 -19.19
CA PRO A 377 19.63 -1.62 -18.05
C PRO A 377 20.07 -0.19 -18.39
N GLU A 378 20.43 0.09 -19.63
CA GLU A 378 20.87 1.40 -20.09
C GLU A 378 19.67 2.30 -20.44
N TYR A 379 19.77 3.58 -20.07
CA TYR A 379 18.79 4.58 -20.51
C TYR A 379 18.72 4.63 -22.05
N PRO A 380 17.55 4.69 -22.65
CA PRO A 380 16.22 4.98 -22.08
C PRO A 380 15.42 3.74 -21.61
N HIS A 381 16.07 2.65 -21.23
CA HIS A 381 15.44 1.46 -20.67
C HIS A 381 14.36 0.85 -21.57
N VAL A 382 14.69 0.67 -22.84
CA VAL A 382 13.76 0.14 -23.85
C VAL A 382 13.26 -1.25 -23.42
N PRO A 383 11.94 -1.53 -23.52
CA PRO A 383 11.46 -2.89 -23.29
C PRO A 383 12.13 -3.87 -24.24
N LEU A 384 12.62 -4.99 -23.69
CA LEU A 384 13.19 -6.07 -24.49
C LEU A 384 12.07 -6.69 -25.35
N ALA A 385 12.37 -6.94 -26.61
CA ALA A 385 11.44 -7.65 -27.49
C ALA A 385 11.27 -9.08 -26.94
N GLY A 386 10.03 -9.43 -26.53
CA GLY A 386 9.67 -10.78 -26.12
C GLY A 386 9.58 -11.75 -27.30
#